data_009c38aa0a258c61fc71edb2784b6eef
#
_entry.id   009c38aa0a258c61fc71edb2784b6eef
#
_cell.length_a   1.000
_cell.length_b   1.000
_cell.length_c   1.000
_cell.angle_alpha   90.00
_cell.angle_beta   90.00
_cell.angle_gamma   90.00
#
_symmetry.space_group_name_H-M   'P 1'
#
loop_
_entity.id
_entity.type
_entity.pdbx_description
1 polymer ?
#
loop_
_entity_poly.entity_id
_entity_poly.type
_entity_poly.pdbx_seq_one_letter_code
_entity_poly.pdbx_strand_id
1 'polypeptide(L)'
;MRTLFIAFLAYASLAFAAEEKVPVDPTTGMKIAPDWEIVRNHCIVCHSPTTFLRQRATEANWTSTLEWMQTYGGLWKLDPAVQKTIVKYLATNYGPGDATNYRRAPIPATLMPLNPYATEARLEVEKKKKEGLIPTAAPVVK
;
A
#
# COMPACT_ATOMS: atom_id res chain seq x y z
N MET A 1 -16.61 57.18 -31.19
CA MET A 1 -16.37 56.60 -29.85
C MET A 1 -16.18 55.08 -30.04
N ARG A 2 -14.96 54.62 -30.06
CA ARG A 2 -14.61 53.20 -30.29
C ARG A 2 -14.21 52.62 -28.92
N THR A 3 -15.08 51.83 -28.34
CA THR A 3 -14.80 51.09 -27.10
C THR A 3 -13.90 49.88 -27.39
N LEU A 4 -12.65 49.95 -26.95
CA LEU A 4 -11.71 48.83 -26.93
C LEU A 4 -12.13 47.84 -25.84
N PHE A 5 -12.61 46.65 -26.24
CA PHE A 5 -12.75 45.50 -25.38
C PHE A 5 -11.38 44.86 -25.22
N ILE A 6 -10.71 45.06 -24.08
CA ILE A 6 -9.53 44.34 -23.68
C ILE A 6 -9.99 43.00 -23.13
N ALA A 7 -9.87 41.95 -23.91
CA ALA A 7 -10.07 40.60 -23.46
C ALA A 7 -8.89 40.20 -22.58
N PHE A 8 -9.10 40.16 -21.26
CA PHE A 8 -8.14 39.62 -20.30
C PHE A 8 -8.20 38.12 -20.36
N LEU A 9 -7.32 37.50 -21.16
CA LEU A 9 -7.11 36.09 -21.16
C LEU A 9 -6.37 35.71 -19.86
N ALA A 10 -7.15 35.29 -18.87
CA ALA A 10 -6.62 34.64 -17.67
C ALA A 10 -6.01 33.29 -18.09
N TYR A 11 -4.71 33.25 -18.25
CA TYR A 11 -3.94 32.01 -18.35
C TYR A 11 -4.03 31.30 -16.99
N ALA A 12 -4.99 30.40 -16.87
CA ALA A 12 -5.02 29.42 -15.79
C ALA A 12 -3.86 28.46 -16.04
N SER A 13 -2.73 28.75 -15.45
CA SER A 13 -1.60 27.82 -15.36
C SER A 13 -2.07 26.63 -14.52
N LEU A 14 -2.52 25.57 -15.18
CA LEU A 14 -2.60 24.25 -14.55
C LEU A 14 -1.18 23.86 -14.17
N ALA A 15 -0.80 24.19 -12.95
CA ALA A 15 0.37 23.59 -12.32
C ALA A 15 0.06 22.10 -12.16
N PHE A 16 0.46 21.32 -13.14
CA PHE A 16 0.56 19.88 -13.01
C PHE A 16 1.61 19.68 -11.91
N ALA A 17 1.14 19.40 -10.70
CA ALA A 17 2.00 18.96 -9.62
C ALA A 17 2.59 17.60 -10.06
N ALA A 18 3.75 17.66 -10.68
CA ALA A 18 4.55 16.46 -10.90
C ALA A 18 4.77 15.87 -9.50
N GLU A 19 4.29 14.67 -9.28
CA GLU A 19 4.53 13.90 -8.06
C GLU A 19 6.05 13.76 -7.93
N GLU A 20 6.65 14.59 -7.08
CA GLU A 20 8.09 14.63 -6.88
C GLU A 20 8.51 13.27 -6.32
N LYS A 21 9.13 12.46 -7.15
CA LYS A 21 9.62 11.15 -6.77
C LYS A 21 10.65 11.32 -5.67
N VAL A 22 10.29 10.95 -4.45
CA VAL A 22 11.22 10.96 -3.32
C VAL A 22 12.46 10.16 -3.69
N PRO A 23 13.66 10.74 -3.59
CA PRO A 23 14.89 10.04 -3.91
C PRO A 23 15.07 8.82 -3.02
N VAL A 24 15.77 7.82 -3.54
CA VAL A 24 15.99 6.53 -2.87
C VAL A 24 17.49 6.35 -2.64
N ASP A 25 17.85 5.97 -1.43
CA ASP A 25 19.22 5.63 -1.09
C ASP A 25 19.66 4.37 -1.86
N PRO A 26 20.73 4.45 -2.66
CA PRO A 26 21.16 3.35 -3.52
C PRO A 26 21.65 2.13 -2.75
N THR A 27 22.09 2.31 -1.50
CA THR A 27 22.63 1.22 -0.69
C THR A 27 21.53 0.42 0.02
N THR A 28 20.55 1.11 0.55
CA THR A 28 19.49 0.48 1.36
C THR A 28 18.17 0.33 0.63
N GLY A 29 17.94 1.08 -0.44
CA GLY A 29 16.66 1.17 -1.13
C GLY A 29 15.59 1.97 -0.36
N MET A 30 15.98 2.65 0.72
CA MET A 30 15.06 3.47 1.52
C MET A 30 14.78 4.81 0.87
N LYS A 31 13.57 5.31 1.02
CA LYS A 31 13.21 6.67 0.60
C LYS A 31 13.95 7.69 1.45
N ILE A 32 14.66 8.61 0.82
CA ILE A 32 15.35 9.74 1.48
C ILE A 32 14.30 10.81 1.78
N ALA A 33 13.56 10.62 2.85
CA ALA A 33 12.53 11.52 3.36
C ALA A 33 12.92 11.94 4.77
N PRO A 34 12.27 12.95 5.39
CA PRO A 34 12.58 13.35 6.75
C PRO A 34 12.64 12.14 7.70
N ASP A 35 13.64 12.13 8.57
CA ASP A 35 13.89 11.10 9.59
C ASP A 35 14.36 9.72 9.05
N TRP A 36 14.65 9.57 7.77
CA TRP A 36 15.08 8.28 7.17
C TRP A 36 16.36 7.73 7.80
N GLU A 37 17.28 8.61 8.22
CA GLU A 37 18.54 8.20 8.86
C GLU A 37 18.30 7.55 10.23
N ILE A 38 17.34 8.07 10.98
CA ILE A 38 16.94 7.48 12.27
C ILE A 38 16.46 6.06 12.04
N VAL A 39 15.59 5.86 11.04
CA VAL A 39 15.07 4.54 10.70
C VAL A 39 16.19 3.63 10.21
N ARG A 40 17.06 4.12 9.33
CA ARG A 40 18.21 3.35 8.85
C ARG A 40 19.06 2.86 10.03
N ASN A 41 19.45 3.74 10.92
CA ASN A 41 20.38 3.43 12.02
C ASN A 41 19.81 2.43 13.03
N HIS A 42 18.47 2.34 13.17
CA HIS A 42 17.82 1.44 14.10
C HIS A 42 17.36 0.12 13.44
N CYS A 43 17.06 0.13 12.14
CA CYS A 43 16.40 -1.02 11.51
C CYS A 43 17.34 -1.93 10.71
N ILE A 44 18.44 -1.40 10.15
CA ILE A 44 19.33 -2.21 9.29
C ILE A 44 20.43 -2.95 10.05
N VAL A 45 20.52 -2.75 11.37
CA VAL A 45 21.55 -3.36 12.21
C VAL A 45 21.38 -4.88 12.31
N CYS A 46 20.13 -5.35 12.33
CA CYS A 46 19.83 -6.77 12.55
C CYS A 46 19.41 -7.52 11.29
N HIS A 47 18.84 -6.85 10.31
CA HIS A 47 18.35 -7.48 9.08
C HIS A 47 18.40 -6.54 7.87
N SER A 48 18.24 -7.11 6.68
CA SER A 48 18.19 -6.33 5.45
C SER A 48 16.98 -5.40 5.42
N PRO A 49 17.15 -4.16 4.89
CA PRO A 49 16.04 -3.22 4.71
C PRO A 49 14.89 -3.80 3.87
N THR A 50 15.15 -4.71 2.96
CA THR A 50 14.11 -5.35 2.13
C THR A 50 13.02 -6.03 2.95
N THR A 51 13.31 -6.43 4.21
CA THR A 51 12.36 -7.05 5.12
C THR A 51 11.17 -6.14 5.42
N PHE A 52 11.41 -4.85 5.63
CA PHE A 52 10.33 -3.89 5.92
C PHE A 52 9.95 -3.03 4.71
N LEU A 53 10.85 -2.80 3.76
CA LEU A 53 10.54 -2.00 2.56
C LEU A 53 9.43 -2.58 1.69
N ARG A 54 9.24 -3.90 1.73
CA ARG A 54 8.18 -4.59 1.00
C ARG A 54 6.84 -4.60 1.74
N GLN A 55 6.85 -4.29 3.02
CA GLN A 55 5.64 -4.23 3.81
C GLN A 55 4.91 -2.92 3.56
N ARG A 56 3.59 -2.98 3.71
CA ARG A 56 2.70 -1.83 3.64
C ARG A 56 1.75 -1.92 4.82
N ALA A 57 1.88 -0.99 5.74
CA ALA A 57 1.12 -1.06 6.97
C ALA A 57 0.66 0.32 7.46
N THR A 58 -0.41 0.33 8.22
CA THR A 58 -0.88 1.51 8.93
C THR A 58 0.04 1.86 10.09
N GLU A 59 -0.09 3.05 10.63
CA GLU A 59 0.66 3.49 11.81
C GLU A 59 0.46 2.53 13.00
N ALA A 60 -0.77 2.09 13.23
CA ALA A 60 -1.09 1.13 14.29
C ALA A 60 -0.36 -0.21 14.11
N ASN A 61 -0.34 -0.72 12.87
CA ASN A 61 0.34 -1.99 12.58
C ASN A 61 1.86 -1.86 12.69
N TRP A 62 2.44 -0.73 12.26
CA TRP A 62 3.87 -0.46 12.46
C TRP A 62 4.23 -0.37 13.93
N THR A 63 3.39 0.27 14.74
CA THR A 63 3.56 0.33 16.21
C THR A 63 3.58 -1.07 16.80
N SER A 64 2.56 -1.88 16.52
CA SER A 64 2.48 -3.26 17.00
C SER A 64 3.67 -4.12 16.56
N THR A 65 4.17 -3.90 15.33
CA THR A 65 5.34 -4.61 14.81
C THR A 65 6.59 -4.24 15.60
N LEU A 66 6.80 -2.96 15.90
CA LEU A 66 7.95 -2.52 16.70
C LEU A 66 7.86 -3.05 18.15
N GLU A 67 6.69 -3.03 18.75
CA GLU A 67 6.46 -3.59 20.09
C GLU A 67 6.75 -5.09 20.12
N TRP A 68 6.30 -5.82 19.11
CA TRP A 68 6.61 -7.23 18.94
C TRP A 68 8.11 -7.48 18.80
N MET A 69 8.81 -6.68 17.99
CA MET A 69 10.26 -6.79 17.82
C MET A 69 11.01 -6.48 19.14
N GLN A 70 10.54 -5.53 19.93
CA GLN A 70 11.13 -5.23 21.24
C GLN A 70 10.89 -6.33 22.27
N THR A 71 9.78 -7.08 22.13
CA THR A 71 9.41 -8.12 23.09
C THR A 71 10.01 -9.49 22.72
N TYR A 72 10.02 -9.82 21.42
CA TYR A 72 10.33 -11.15 20.94
C TYR A 72 11.44 -11.17 19.88
N GLY A 73 11.62 -10.08 19.15
CA GLY A 73 12.55 -10.00 18.01
C GLY A 73 13.96 -9.53 18.36
N GLY A 74 14.24 -9.26 19.63
CA GLY A 74 15.56 -8.82 20.08
C GLY A 74 15.89 -7.35 19.79
N LEU A 75 14.92 -6.55 19.38
CA LEU A 75 15.10 -5.10 19.27
C LEU A 75 15.18 -4.51 20.68
N TRP A 76 16.20 -3.69 20.93
CA TRP A 76 16.30 -2.98 22.21
C TRP A 76 15.13 -2.03 22.40
N LYS A 77 14.87 -1.67 23.65
CA LYS A 77 13.80 -0.74 23.96
C LYS A 77 14.14 0.63 23.43
N LEU A 78 13.30 1.12 22.52
CA LEU A 78 13.44 2.44 21.90
C LEU A 78 12.90 3.51 22.85
N ASP A 79 13.53 4.70 22.80
CA ASP A 79 12.92 5.89 23.37
C ASP A 79 11.56 6.16 22.71
N PRO A 80 10.51 6.51 23.46
CA PRO A 80 9.17 6.75 22.90
C PRO A 80 9.13 7.80 21.77
N ALA A 81 9.98 8.83 21.83
CA ALA A 81 10.06 9.85 20.78
C ALA A 81 10.67 9.27 19.51
N VAL A 82 11.72 8.46 19.64
CA VAL A 82 12.37 7.76 18.53
C VAL A 82 11.41 6.74 17.91
N GLN A 83 10.72 5.96 18.73
CA GLN A 83 9.71 5.00 18.25
C GLN A 83 8.62 5.70 17.42
N LYS A 84 8.07 6.80 17.92
CA LYS A 84 7.06 7.60 17.23
C LYS A 84 7.59 8.14 15.90
N THR A 85 8.82 8.61 15.86
CA THR A 85 9.47 9.10 14.63
C THR A 85 9.62 7.99 13.59
N ILE A 86 10.08 6.81 14.01
CA ILE A 86 10.22 5.64 13.13
C ILE A 86 8.86 5.22 12.58
N VAL A 87 7.85 5.10 13.44
CA VAL A 87 6.49 4.71 13.02
C VAL A 87 5.92 5.72 12.03
N LYS A 88 6.08 7.02 12.29
CA LYS A 88 5.61 8.09 11.40
C LYS A 88 6.29 8.00 10.02
N TYR A 89 7.62 7.84 9.98
CA TYR A 89 8.34 7.68 8.73
C TYR A 89 7.84 6.45 7.94
N LEU A 90 7.70 5.30 8.60
CA LEU A 90 7.25 4.07 7.98
C LEU A 90 5.80 4.17 7.47
N ALA A 91 4.90 4.72 8.27
CA ALA A 91 3.50 4.88 7.87
C ALA A 91 3.34 5.86 6.69
N THR A 92 4.12 6.93 6.67
CA THR A 92 4.08 7.94 5.59
C THR A 92 4.66 7.40 4.29
N ASN A 93 5.82 6.74 4.36
CA ASN A 93 6.56 6.32 3.17
C ASN A 93 6.22 4.90 2.69
N TYR A 94 5.74 4.05 3.59
CA TYR A 94 5.40 2.64 3.37
C TYR A 94 4.03 2.30 3.95
N GLY A 95 3.11 3.24 3.88
CA GLY A 95 1.71 3.03 4.23
C GLY A 95 0.99 2.09 3.27
N PRO A 96 -0.24 1.67 3.58
CA PRO A 96 -0.98 0.71 2.77
C PRO A 96 -1.31 1.21 1.36
N GLY A 97 -1.28 2.52 1.12
CA GLY A 97 -1.58 3.12 -0.17
C GLY A 97 -2.94 2.67 -0.72
N ASP A 98 -3.10 2.83 -2.01
CA ASP A 98 -4.27 2.26 -2.71
C ASP A 98 -4.07 0.74 -2.82
N ALA A 99 -5.01 -0.03 -2.26
CA ALA A 99 -4.98 -1.49 -2.23
C ALA A 99 -4.87 -2.13 -3.64
N THR A 100 -5.23 -1.40 -4.68
CA THR A 100 -5.11 -1.83 -6.07
C THR A 100 -3.66 -1.93 -6.54
N ASN A 101 -2.76 -1.12 -5.98
CA ASN A 101 -1.36 -1.06 -6.40
C ASN A 101 -0.48 -2.16 -5.81
N TYR A 102 -0.94 -2.88 -4.78
CA TYR A 102 -0.16 -3.91 -4.09
C TYR A 102 -0.69 -5.33 -4.31
N ARG A 103 -1.86 -5.45 -4.87
CA ARG A 103 -2.37 -6.77 -5.27
C ARG A 103 -1.77 -7.14 -6.62
N ARG A 104 -1.22 -8.35 -6.69
CA ARG A 104 -0.90 -8.94 -7.98
C ARG A 104 -2.17 -8.91 -8.84
N ALA A 105 -2.05 -8.43 -10.06
CA ALA A 105 -3.16 -8.49 -11.01
C ALA A 105 -3.73 -9.92 -11.06
N PRO A 106 -5.06 -10.07 -11.07
CA PRO A 106 -5.67 -11.39 -11.18
C PRO A 106 -5.10 -12.10 -12.41
N ILE A 107 -4.74 -13.35 -12.26
CA ILE A 107 -4.30 -14.15 -13.41
C ILE A 107 -5.50 -14.25 -14.37
N PRO A 108 -5.36 -13.88 -15.64
CA PRO A 108 -6.42 -14.03 -16.61
C PRO A 108 -6.93 -15.47 -16.64
N ALA A 109 -8.24 -15.66 -16.71
CA ALA A 109 -8.84 -16.98 -16.69
C ALA A 109 -8.29 -17.92 -17.78
N THR A 110 -7.83 -17.34 -18.91
CA THR A 110 -7.17 -18.05 -20.01
C THR A 110 -5.82 -18.65 -19.66
N LEU A 111 -5.15 -18.12 -18.64
CA LEU A 111 -3.84 -18.59 -18.15
C LEU A 111 -3.97 -19.47 -16.92
N MET A 112 -5.18 -19.64 -16.39
CA MET A 112 -5.42 -20.55 -15.27
C MET A 112 -5.57 -21.97 -15.78
N PRO A 113 -4.84 -22.96 -15.20
CA PRO A 113 -5.05 -24.35 -15.56
C PRO A 113 -6.50 -24.72 -15.23
N LEU A 114 -7.12 -25.47 -16.11
CA LEU A 114 -8.44 -26.04 -15.86
C LEU A 114 -8.36 -26.97 -14.64
N ASN A 115 -9.01 -26.57 -13.57
CA ASN A 115 -9.17 -27.43 -12.41
C ASN A 115 -10.42 -28.29 -12.61
N PRO A 116 -10.29 -29.62 -12.84
CA PRO A 116 -11.43 -30.50 -13.07
C PRO A 116 -12.44 -30.47 -11.91
N TYR A 117 -11.94 -30.39 -10.68
CA TYR A 117 -12.81 -30.29 -9.50
C TYR A 117 -13.58 -28.96 -9.42
N ALA A 118 -13.02 -27.86 -9.94
CA ALA A 118 -13.74 -26.59 -9.99
C ALA A 118 -14.88 -26.61 -11.01
N THR A 119 -14.80 -27.42 -12.05
CA THR A 119 -15.88 -27.58 -13.05
C THR A 119 -17.07 -28.32 -12.44
N GLU A 120 -16.82 -29.40 -11.75
CA GLU A 120 -17.88 -30.17 -11.05
C GLU A 120 -18.54 -29.33 -9.95
N ALA A 121 -17.73 -28.65 -9.13
CA ALA A 121 -18.25 -27.76 -8.09
C ALA A 121 -19.09 -26.60 -8.66
N ARG A 122 -18.67 -26.03 -9.81
CA ARG A 122 -19.47 -25.01 -10.51
C ARG A 122 -20.80 -25.53 -10.98
N LEU A 123 -20.84 -26.71 -11.61
CA LEU A 123 -22.06 -27.32 -12.07
C LEU A 123 -23.00 -27.60 -10.91
N GLU A 124 -22.46 -28.06 -9.79
CA GLU A 124 -23.25 -28.32 -8.58
C GLU A 124 -23.82 -27.03 -7.97
N VAL A 125 -23.03 -25.97 -7.94
CA VAL A 125 -23.49 -24.64 -7.48
C VAL A 125 -24.55 -24.08 -8.41
N GLU A 126 -24.38 -24.18 -9.72
CA GLU A 126 -25.40 -23.74 -10.69
C GLU A 126 -26.70 -24.56 -10.58
N LYS A 127 -26.58 -25.86 -10.36
CA LYS A 127 -27.73 -26.72 -10.10
C LYS A 127 -28.48 -26.27 -8.84
N LYS A 128 -27.79 -26.07 -7.74
CA LYS A 128 -28.38 -25.58 -6.48
C LYS A 128 -28.99 -24.18 -6.62
N LYS A 129 -28.44 -23.31 -7.47
CA LYS A 129 -29.05 -22.01 -7.79
C LYS A 129 -30.35 -22.16 -8.55
N LYS A 130 -30.40 -23.04 -9.55
CA LYS A 130 -31.62 -23.33 -10.31
C LYS A 130 -32.70 -23.95 -9.44
N GLU A 131 -32.33 -24.78 -8.47
CA GLU A 131 -33.23 -25.41 -7.50
C GLU A 131 -33.64 -24.44 -6.36
N GLY A 132 -33.14 -23.20 -6.34
CA GLY A 132 -33.46 -22.18 -5.31
C GLY A 132 -32.87 -22.47 -3.94
N LEU A 133 -31.94 -23.40 -3.85
CA LEU A 133 -31.31 -23.79 -2.59
C LEU A 133 -30.24 -22.83 -2.11
N ILE A 134 -29.71 -21.97 -3.00
CA ILE A 134 -28.73 -20.92 -2.69
C ILE A 134 -29.08 -19.60 -3.39
N PRO A 135 -28.82 -18.44 -2.78
CA PRO A 135 -29.12 -17.15 -3.37
C PRO A 135 -28.36 -16.91 -4.68
N THR A 136 -29.00 -16.30 -5.65
CA THR A 136 -28.41 -16.03 -6.97
C THR A 136 -27.39 -14.89 -6.96
N ALA A 137 -27.42 -14.02 -5.97
CA ALA A 137 -26.46 -12.94 -5.80
C ALA A 137 -26.14 -12.72 -4.32
N ALA A 138 -24.89 -12.50 -4.00
CA ALA A 138 -24.51 -11.97 -2.68
C ALA A 138 -24.98 -10.52 -2.58
N PRO A 139 -25.48 -10.07 -1.41
CA PRO A 139 -25.79 -8.66 -1.21
C PRO A 139 -24.52 -7.84 -1.42
N VAL A 140 -24.59 -6.86 -2.32
CA VAL A 140 -23.52 -5.87 -2.51
C VAL A 140 -23.54 -5.00 -1.27
N VAL A 141 -22.59 -5.23 -0.37
CA VAL A 141 -22.33 -4.33 0.74
C VAL A 141 -21.72 -3.06 0.14
N LYS A 142 -22.51 -1.97 0.18
CA LYS A 142 -22.05 -0.62 -0.17
C LYS A 142 -21.25 -0.03 0.97
#